data_797d6c6af9d6faeff8dac85b25ae2cc9
#
_entry.id   797d6c6af9d6faeff8dac85b25ae2cc9
#
_cell.length_a   1.000
_cell.length_b   1.000
_cell.length_c   1.000
_cell.angle_alpha   90.00
_cell.angle_beta   90.00
_cell.angle_gamma   90.00
#
_symmetry.space_group_name_H-M   'P 1'
#
loop_
_entity.id
_entity.type
_entity.pdbx_description
1 polymer ?
#
loop_
_entity_poly.entity_id
_entity_poly.type
_entity_poly.pdbx_seq_one_letter_code
_entity_poly.pdbx_strand_id
1 'polypeptide(L)'
;MSAQVVVVGSFNQDHVWRIDHAPAAGETRRGHDFASGPGGKGFNQAVACARQGVATAFIGAHGDDALGREAERLARAEGIDGHWLTDAQHATGTACIVVEDGGQNRIVVALGANEQLTPTHIDAQAAIVANARVLLTQMENNLDATTGALRMARQHGLLSVLNPAPVHANVDAAALRLADVLTPNEGEFAELATRFAGQHLAAEAIAVSDDASLHDLARQLTDGSMVITLGARGCFVSHGTDRHGDAAAHYRLPAAAVTAIDTTAAGDAFCGALAAALVRLAGQPFHAALTHANRVAAMATERRGAASVMPRWDDVLARFGNA
;
A
#
# COMPACT_ATOMS: atom_id res chain seq x y z
N MET A 1 18.29 16.29 -1.45
CA MET A 1 18.45 15.39 -0.28
C MET A 1 18.27 13.97 -0.80
N SER A 2 19.06 13.00 -0.32
CA SER A 2 18.85 11.61 -0.70
C SER A 2 17.50 11.10 -0.20
N ALA A 3 16.84 10.22 -0.96
CA ALA A 3 15.59 9.60 -0.55
C ALA A 3 15.79 8.80 0.75
N GLN A 4 14.84 8.90 1.67
CA GLN A 4 14.82 8.15 2.91
C GLN A 4 13.87 6.96 2.84
N VAL A 5 12.84 7.06 2.00
CA VAL A 5 11.93 5.96 1.64
C VAL A 5 11.98 5.76 0.14
N VAL A 6 12.10 4.52 -0.29
CA VAL A 6 11.93 4.11 -1.69
C VAL A 6 10.66 3.29 -1.79
N VAL A 7 9.77 3.71 -2.69
CA VAL A 7 8.56 2.96 -3.03
C VAL A 7 8.75 2.32 -4.39
N VAL A 8 8.68 0.99 -4.45
CA VAL A 8 8.66 0.23 -5.71
C VAL A 8 7.24 -0.24 -5.95
N GLY A 9 6.61 0.22 -7.05
CA GLY A 9 5.20 -0.14 -7.22
C GLY A 9 4.57 0.39 -8.50
N SER A 10 3.25 0.23 -8.56
CA SER A 10 2.40 0.57 -9.71
C SER A 10 2.02 2.05 -9.74
N PHE A 11 1.82 2.54 -10.95
CA PHE A 11 1.01 3.72 -11.25
C PHE A 11 -0.13 3.30 -12.18
N ASN A 12 -1.35 3.71 -11.86
CA ASN A 12 -2.52 3.54 -12.71
C ASN A 12 -3.23 4.89 -12.87
N GLN A 13 -3.87 5.09 -14.03
CA GLN A 13 -4.88 6.13 -14.17
C GLN A 13 -6.23 5.52 -13.81
N ASP A 14 -6.83 5.99 -12.73
CA ASP A 14 -8.15 5.55 -12.31
C ASP A 14 -9.23 6.31 -13.08
N HIS A 15 -10.20 5.58 -13.61
CA HIS A 15 -11.40 6.08 -14.27
C HIS A 15 -12.61 5.59 -13.49
N VAL A 16 -13.32 6.50 -12.84
CA VAL A 16 -14.42 6.20 -11.92
C VAL A 16 -15.74 6.65 -12.52
N TRP A 17 -16.64 5.72 -12.77
CA TRP A 17 -18.04 6.00 -13.14
C TRP A 17 -18.95 5.75 -11.96
N ARG A 18 -19.87 6.69 -11.72
CA ARG A 18 -20.94 6.51 -10.75
C ARG A 18 -22.25 6.22 -11.47
N ILE A 19 -22.95 5.19 -11.01
CA ILE A 19 -24.16 4.66 -11.65
C ILE A 19 -25.13 4.21 -10.57
N ASP A 20 -26.40 4.06 -10.92
CA ASP A 20 -27.42 3.50 -10.04
C ASP A 20 -27.17 2.01 -9.71
N HIS A 21 -26.86 1.21 -10.73
CA HIS A 21 -26.44 -0.20 -10.60
C HIS A 21 -25.61 -0.63 -11.82
N ALA A 22 -24.78 -1.67 -11.66
CA ALA A 22 -23.92 -2.17 -12.72
C ALA A 22 -24.74 -2.72 -13.90
N PRO A 23 -24.32 -2.42 -15.17
CA PRO A 23 -25.01 -2.94 -16.35
C PRO A 23 -24.94 -4.45 -16.42
N ALA A 24 -26.02 -5.09 -16.83
CA ALA A 24 -26.04 -6.50 -17.20
C ALA A 24 -25.30 -6.72 -18.53
N ALA A 25 -25.00 -8.00 -18.86
CA ALA A 25 -24.37 -8.33 -20.14
C ALA A 25 -25.21 -7.85 -21.32
N GLY A 26 -24.62 -7.04 -22.21
CA GLY A 26 -25.29 -6.43 -23.36
C GLY A 26 -26.08 -5.16 -23.06
N GLU A 27 -26.16 -4.72 -21.80
CA GLU A 27 -26.84 -3.50 -21.41
C GLU A 27 -25.92 -2.28 -21.55
N THR A 28 -26.46 -1.16 -22.02
CA THR A 28 -25.81 0.15 -21.97
C THR A 28 -26.53 0.99 -20.91
N ARG A 29 -25.77 1.48 -19.91
CA ARG A 29 -26.30 2.37 -18.88
C ARG A 29 -25.66 3.73 -18.94
N ARG A 30 -26.44 4.74 -18.58
CA ARG A 30 -25.96 6.10 -18.42
C ARG A 30 -25.47 6.31 -17.00
N GLY A 31 -24.17 6.62 -16.87
CA GLY A 31 -23.63 7.12 -15.59
C GLY A 31 -24.11 8.54 -15.30
N HIS A 32 -24.19 8.89 -14.03
CA HIS A 32 -24.54 10.23 -13.57
C HIS A 32 -23.31 11.06 -13.16
N ASP A 33 -22.13 10.44 -13.02
CA ASP A 33 -20.88 11.13 -12.73
C ASP A 33 -19.69 10.37 -13.31
N PHE A 34 -18.63 11.11 -13.63
CA PHE A 34 -17.34 10.57 -14.07
C PHE A 34 -16.20 11.38 -13.46
N ALA A 35 -15.23 10.70 -12.91
CA ALA A 35 -13.98 11.29 -12.44
C ALA A 35 -12.78 10.48 -12.97
N SER A 36 -11.67 11.16 -13.18
CA SER A 36 -10.42 10.51 -13.53
C SER A 36 -9.27 11.13 -12.73
N GLY A 37 -8.37 10.31 -12.24
CA GLY A 37 -7.29 10.77 -11.38
C GLY A 37 -6.18 9.73 -11.20
N PRO A 38 -5.08 10.12 -10.55
CA PRO A 38 -4.00 9.20 -10.26
C PRO A 38 -4.44 8.11 -9.27
N GLY A 39 -4.00 6.91 -9.54
CA GLY A 39 -4.18 5.72 -8.74
C GLY A 39 -2.98 4.79 -8.86
N GLY A 40 -3.19 3.51 -8.59
CA GLY A 40 -2.13 2.53 -8.40
C GLY A 40 -1.61 2.54 -6.98
N LYS A 41 -1.56 1.36 -6.37
CA LYS A 41 -1.18 1.23 -4.95
C LYS A 41 0.18 1.83 -4.66
N GLY A 42 1.17 1.57 -5.53
CA GLY A 42 2.50 2.12 -5.39
C GLY A 42 2.52 3.64 -5.35
N PHE A 43 1.87 4.28 -6.31
CA PHE A 43 1.84 5.75 -6.40
C PHE A 43 1.04 6.37 -5.25
N ASN A 44 -0.10 5.80 -4.88
CA ASN A 44 -0.87 6.24 -3.71
C ASN A 44 -0.03 6.22 -2.44
N GLN A 45 0.71 5.13 -2.21
CA GLN A 45 1.58 4.97 -1.04
C GLN A 45 2.77 5.93 -1.08
N ALA A 46 3.34 6.20 -2.26
CA ALA A 46 4.41 7.19 -2.42
C ALA A 46 3.93 8.62 -2.10
N VAL A 47 2.74 9.00 -2.57
CA VAL A 47 2.13 10.30 -2.25
C VAL A 47 1.83 10.39 -0.75
N ALA A 48 1.26 9.34 -0.16
CA ALA A 48 1.03 9.29 1.28
C ALA A 48 2.34 9.49 2.04
N CYS A 49 3.42 8.80 1.67
CA CYS A 49 4.73 8.93 2.28
C CYS A 49 5.31 10.36 2.13
N ALA A 50 5.34 10.90 0.93
CA ALA A 50 5.89 12.25 0.65
C ALA A 50 5.14 13.34 1.42
N ARG A 51 3.81 13.25 1.52
CA ARG A 51 2.98 14.18 2.30
C ARG A 51 3.20 14.08 3.81
N GLN A 52 3.81 12.99 4.28
CA GLN A 52 4.30 12.90 5.66
C GLN A 52 5.67 13.59 5.84
N GLY A 53 6.16 14.32 4.84
CA GLY A 53 7.37 15.15 4.93
C GLY A 53 8.68 14.35 4.91
N VAL A 54 8.68 13.16 4.30
CA VAL A 54 9.86 12.33 4.12
C VAL A 54 10.32 12.37 2.65
N ALA A 55 11.62 12.54 2.42
CA ALA A 55 12.18 12.47 1.08
C ALA A 55 11.91 11.08 0.49
N THR A 56 11.07 11.03 -0.55
CA THR A 56 10.54 9.80 -1.14
C THR A 56 10.98 9.66 -2.59
N ALA A 57 11.55 8.51 -2.93
CA ALA A 57 11.75 8.08 -4.32
C ALA A 57 10.68 7.06 -4.71
N PHE A 58 10.29 7.08 -5.97
CA PHE A 58 9.36 6.13 -6.56
C PHE A 58 10.02 5.43 -7.76
N ILE A 59 10.05 4.10 -7.73
CA ILE A 59 10.50 3.26 -8.85
C ILE A 59 9.28 2.54 -9.41
N GLY A 60 8.93 2.83 -10.65
CA GLY A 60 7.75 2.28 -11.30
C GLY A 60 7.87 2.30 -12.82
N ALA A 61 6.79 1.95 -13.50
CA ALA A 61 6.74 1.92 -14.95
C ALA A 61 5.50 2.61 -15.49
N HIS A 62 5.61 3.19 -16.70
CA HIS A 62 4.51 3.74 -17.46
C HIS A 62 4.75 3.59 -18.96
N GLY A 63 3.70 3.72 -19.75
CA GLY A 63 3.79 3.74 -21.21
C GLY A 63 4.35 5.05 -21.75
N ASP A 64 4.88 5.03 -22.96
CA ASP A 64 5.21 6.26 -23.71
C ASP A 64 3.93 6.91 -24.25
N ASP A 65 3.07 7.37 -23.35
CA ASP A 65 1.77 7.96 -23.64
C ASP A 65 1.48 9.21 -22.79
N ALA A 66 0.29 9.78 -22.99
CA ALA A 66 -0.11 10.98 -22.26
C ALA A 66 -0.28 10.72 -20.74
N LEU A 67 -0.71 9.52 -20.35
CA LEU A 67 -0.91 9.15 -18.96
C LEU A 67 0.43 8.95 -18.24
N GLY A 68 1.43 8.39 -18.93
CA GLY A 68 2.80 8.28 -18.40
C GLY A 68 3.43 9.66 -18.16
N ARG A 69 3.29 10.59 -19.10
CA ARG A 69 3.76 11.98 -18.89
C ARG A 69 3.03 12.68 -17.74
N GLU A 70 1.76 12.37 -17.54
CA GLU A 70 0.98 12.88 -16.40
C GLU A 70 1.46 12.26 -15.06
N ALA A 71 1.78 10.96 -15.04
CA ALA A 71 2.37 10.30 -13.88
C ALA A 71 3.66 10.99 -13.41
N GLU A 72 4.57 11.26 -14.34
CA GLU A 72 5.80 12.00 -14.03
C GLU A 72 5.53 13.42 -13.51
N ARG A 73 4.58 14.12 -14.14
CA ARG A 73 4.20 15.48 -13.73
C ARG A 73 3.65 15.48 -12.30
N LEU A 74 2.79 14.51 -11.97
CA LEU A 74 2.19 14.36 -10.64
C LEU A 74 3.25 14.01 -9.60
N ALA A 75 4.17 13.09 -9.89
CA ALA A 75 5.28 12.77 -9.00
C ALA A 75 6.11 14.03 -8.66
N ARG A 76 6.47 14.80 -9.67
CA ARG A 76 7.19 16.08 -9.47
C ARG A 76 6.39 17.08 -8.64
N ALA A 77 5.07 17.19 -8.85
CA ALA A 77 4.20 18.09 -8.10
C ALA A 77 4.09 17.72 -6.60
N GLU A 78 4.18 16.43 -6.28
CA GLU A 78 4.20 15.93 -4.89
C GLU A 78 5.62 15.89 -4.28
N GLY A 79 6.65 16.32 -5.03
CA GLY A 79 8.04 16.30 -4.57
C GLY A 79 8.64 14.90 -4.48
N ILE A 80 8.09 13.95 -5.24
CA ILE A 80 8.56 12.58 -5.33
C ILE A 80 9.65 12.49 -6.41
N ASP A 81 10.78 11.88 -6.08
CA ASP A 81 11.87 11.60 -7.01
C ASP A 81 11.51 10.33 -7.82
N GLY A 82 10.98 10.54 -9.02
CA GLY A 82 10.46 9.47 -9.88
C GLY A 82 11.52 8.83 -10.75
N HIS A 83 11.72 7.52 -10.63
CA HIS A 83 12.60 6.68 -11.43
C HIS A 83 11.76 5.73 -12.27
N TRP A 84 11.45 6.16 -13.49
CA TRP A 84 10.48 5.50 -14.33
C TRP A 84 11.12 4.62 -15.39
N LEU A 85 10.60 3.41 -15.57
CA LEU A 85 10.71 2.66 -16.81
C LEU A 85 9.65 3.20 -17.77
N THR A 86 10.05 3.81 -18.86
CA THR A 86 9.14 4.19 -19.96
C THR A 86 9.09 3.05 -20.97
N ASP A 87 7.93 2.41 -21.11
CA ASP A 87 7.72 1.31 -22.05
C ASP A 87 7.04 1.81 -23.33
N ALA A 88 7.65 1.57 -24.49
CA ALA A 88 7.12 2.00 -25.77
C ALA A 88 6.08 1.04 -26.38
N GLN A 89 5.90 -0.16 -25.79
CA GLN A 89 5.04 -1.22 -26.35
C GLN A 89 3.77 -1.42 -25.54
N HIS A 90 3.77 -1.06 -24.26
CA HIS A 90 2.64 -1.24 -23.35
C HIS A 90 2.14 0.13 -22.88
N ALA A 91 0.82 0.28 -22.84
CA ALA A 91 0.21 1.50 -22.33
C ALA A 91 0.45 1.65 -20.81
N THR A 92 0.36 2.87 -20.32
CA THR A 92 0.29 3.15 -18.89
C THR A 92 -0.87 2.40 -18.24
N GLY A 93 -0.67 1.88 -17.04
CA GLY A 93 -1.70 1.16 -16.29
C GLY A 93 -2.97 2.00 -16.09
N THR A 94 -4.12 1.35 -16.17
CA THR A 94 -5.43 1.99 -15.97
C THR A 94 -6.35 1.12 -15.12
N ALA A 95 -7.25 1.75 -14.37
CA ALA A 95 -8.33 1.07 -13.68
C ALA A 95 -9.68 1.64 -14.10
N CYS A 96 -10.61 0.74 -14.46
CA CYS A 96 -12.02 1.05 -14.64
C CYS A 96 -12.75 0.74 -13.34
N ILE A 97 -13.29 1.75 -12.69
CA ILE A 97 -13.95 1.64 -11.40
C ILE A 97 -15.41 2.06 -11.57
N VAL A 98 -16.32 1.13 -11.36
CA VAL A 98 -17.77 1.36 -11.38
C VAL A 98 -18.27 1.37 -9.95
N VAL A 99 -18.81 2.51 -9.50
CA VAL A 99 -19.36 2.70 -8.15
C VAL A 99 -20.86 2.83 -8.22
N GLU A 100 -21.58 1.90 -7.59
CA GLU A 100 -23.03 1.90 -7.50
C GLU A 100 -23.52 2.84 -6.39
N ASP A 101 -24.75 3.33 -6.48
CA ASP A 101 -25.35 4.21 -5.45
C ASP A 101 -25.37 3.57 -4.06
N GLY A 102 -25.44 2.25 -3.99
CA GLY A 102 -25.29 1.47 -2.75
C GLY A 102 -23.89 1.43 -2.16
N GLY A 103 -22.89 2.08 -2.80
CA GLY A 103 -21.50 2.11 -2.36
C GLY A 103 -20.70 0.87 -2.76
N GLN A 104 -21.30 -0.11 -3.45
CA GLN A 104 -20.56 -1.25 -4.00
C GLN A 104 -19.70 -0.79 -5.19
N ASN A 105 -18.48 -1.30 -5.28
CA ASN A 105 -17.60 -1.03 -6.41
C ASN A 105 -17.24 -2.32 -7.17
N ARG A 106 -16.98 -2.15 -8.45
CA ARG A 106 -16.41 -3.18 -9.34
C ARG A 106 -15.22 -2.57 -10.04
N ILE A 107 -14.09 -3.25 -9.95
CA ILE A 107 -12.82 -2.73 -10.46
C ILE A 107 -12.25 -3.73 -11.46
N VAL A 108 -11.85 -3.21 -12.60
CA VAL A 108 -11.07 -3.93 -13.61
C VAL A 108 -9.78 -3.15 -13.82
N VAL A 109 -8.64 -3.79 -13.63
CA VAL A 109 -7.32 -3.19 -13.81
C VAL A 109 -6.65 -3.77 -15.03
N ALA A 110 -6.07 -2.89 -15.85
CA ALA A 110 -5.14 -3.25 -16.91
C ALA A 110 -3.76 -2.70 -16.47
N LEU A 111 -2.87 -3.57 -16.01
CA LEU A 111 -1.59 -3.17 -15.43
C LEU A 111 -0.62 -2.57 -16.45
N GLY A 112 -0.71 -2.98 -17.74
CA GLY A 112 0.08 -2.41 -18.83
C GLY A 112 1.58 -2.43 -18.52
N ALA A 113 2.21 -1.25 -18.61
CA ALA A 113 3.64 -1.10 -18.37
C ALA A 113 4.09 -1.50 -16.96
N ASN A 114 3.20 -1.53 -15.94
CA ASN A 114 3.56 -2.00 -14.59
C ASN A 114 4.08 -3.44 -14.59
N GLU A 115 3.56 -4.29 -15.49
CA GLU A 115 4.02 -5.68 -15.63
C GLU A 115 5.40 -5.80 -16.28
N GLN A 116 5.90 -4.72 -16.90
CA GLN A 116 7.19 -4.70 -17.57
C GLN A 116 8.35 -4.28 -16.64
N LEU A 117 8.04 -3.87 -15.42
CA LEU A 117 9.08 -3.62 -14.41
C LEU A 117 9.77 -4.96 -14.06
N THR A 118 11.06 -5.04 -14.24
CA THR A 118 11.85 -6.27 -14.05
C THR A 118 12.91 -6.10 -12.95
N PRO A 119 13.45 -7.19 -12.40
CA PRO A 119 14.57 -7.12 -11.46
C PRO A 119 15.75 -6.30 -11.97
N THR A 120 16.06 -6.38 -13.27
CA THR A 120 17.14 -5.59 -13.91
C THR A 120 16.90 -4.07 -13.77
N HIS A 121 15.64 -3.62 -13.88
CA HIS A 121 15.31 -2.20 -13.67
C HIS A 121 15.47 -1.79 -12.21
N ILE A 122 15.16 -2.70 -11.26
CA ILE A 122 15.39 -2.48 -9.84
C ILE A 122 16.87 -2.38 -9.56
N ASP A 123 17.69 -3.31 -10.10
CA ASP A 123 19.13 -3.34 -9.94
C ASP A 123 19.81 -2.07 -10.46
N ALA A 124 19.30 -1.49 -11.55
CA ALA A 124 19.77 -0.22 -12.07
C ALA A 124 19.55 0.96 -11.09
N GLN A 125 18.65 0.82 -10.12
CA GLN A 125 18.37 1.82 -9.09
C GLN A 125 19.04 1.52 -7.74
N ALA A 126 19.99 0.57 -7.69
CA ALA A 126 20.64 0.13 -6.47
C ALA A 126 21.26 1.27 -5.65
N ALA A 127 21.81 2.30 -6.31
CA ALA A 127 22.40 3.46 -5.62
C ALA A 127 21.37 4.28 -4.83
N ILE A 128 20.11 4.34 -5.30
CA ILE A 128 19.02 5.05 -4.61
C ILE A 128 18.53 4.22 -3.43
N VAL A 129 18.33 2.93 -3.65
CA VAL A 129 17.91 1.99 -2.61
C VAL A 129 18.96 1.96 -1.49
N ALA A 130 20.25 1.81 -1.81
CA ALA A 130 21.32 1.72 -0.82
C ALA A 130 21.44 2.93 0.13
N ASN A 131 20.94 4.09 -0.28
CA ASN A 131 20.95 5.32 0.54
C ASN A 131 19.66 5.55 1.33
N ALA A 132 18.65 4.70 1.16
CA ALA A 132 17.39 4.81 1.87
C ALA A 132 17.42 4.11 3.23
N ARG A 133 16.35 4.24 3.99
CA ARG A 133 16.14 3.59 5.29
C ARG A 133 15.01 2.57 5.25
N VAL A 134 13.99 2.86 4.44
CA VAL A 134 12.80 2.01 4.30
C VAL A 134 12.53 1.78 2.81
N LEU A 135 12.22 0.53 2.47
CA LEU A 135 11.65 0.14 1.18
C LEU A 135 10.20 -0.28 1.38
N LEU A 136 9.30 0.26 0.58
CA LEU A 136 7.87 -0.06 0.57
C LEU A 136 7.48 -0.61 -0.81
N THR A 137 6.79 -1.74 -0.84
CA THR A 137 6.33 -2.34 -2.10
C THR A 137 4.99 -3.05 -1.94
N GLN A 138 4.32 -3.36 -3.06
CA GLN A 138 3.02 -4.02 -3.14
C GLN A 138 3.09 -5.15 -4.17
N MET A 139 1.94 -5.76 -4.51
CA MET A 139 1.88 -6.84 -5.50
C MET A 139 1.05 -6.47 -6.75
N GLU A 140 0.99 -5.18 -7.07
CA GLU A 140 0.28 -4.66 -8.25
C GLU A 140 1.22 -4.32 -9.42
N ASN A 141 2.34 -5.00 -9.50
CA ASN A 141 3.32 -4.92 -10.57
C ASN A 141 3.91 -6.32 -10.81
N ASN A 142 4.96 -6.40 -11.62
CA ASN A 142 5.66 -7.67 -11.82
C ASN A 142 6.20 -8.21 -10.48
N LEU A 143 5.82 -9.46 -10.15
CA LEU A 143 6.18 -10.09 -8.88
C LEU A 143 7.69 -10.29 -8.72
N ASP A 144 8.43 -10.57 -9.81
CA ASP A 144 9.88 -10.74 -9.76
C ASP A 144 10.59 -9.42 -9.42
N ALA A 145 10.05 -8.28 -9.92
CA ALA A 145 10.54 -6.96 -9.55
C ALA A 145 10.28 -6.66 -8.06
N THR A 146 9.06 -6.96 -7.57
CA THR A 146 8.73 -6.84 -6.14
C THR A 146 9.68 -7.68 -5.28
N THR A 147 9.89 -8.93 -5.65
CA THR A 147 10.78 -9.86 -4.94
C THR A 147 12.24 -9.40 -5.03
N GLY A 148 12.67 -8.88 -6.19
CA GLY A 148 13.99 -8.28 -6.41
C GLY A 148 14.22 -7.08 -5.49
N ALA A 149 13.25 -6.20 -5.38
CA ALA A 149 13.31 -5.03 -4.49
C ALA A 149 13.44 -5.43 -3.01
N LEU A 150 12.69 -6.43 -2.55
CA LEU A 150 12.79 -6.95 -1.18
C LEU A 150 14.17 -7.58 -0.90
N ARG A 151 14.72 -8.34 -1.86
CA ARG A 151 16.09 -8.89 -1.74
C ARG A 151 17.13 -7.77 -1.66
N MET A 152 16.98 -6.74 -2.49
CA MET A 152 17.88 -5.58 -2.48
C MET A 152 17.79 -4.82 -1.16
N ALA A 153 16.57 -4.61 -0.61
CA ALA A 153 16.40 -4.01 0.72
C ALA A 153 17.17 -4.79 1.79
N ARG A 154 17.03 -6.11 1.81
CA ARG A 154 17.76 -6.99 2.74
C ARG A 154 19.27 -6.91 2.57
N GLN A 155 19.78 -6.87 1.33
CA GLN A 155 21.22 -6.76 1.03
C GLN A 155 21.82 -5.45 1.54
N HIS A 156 21.06 -4.37 1.50
CA HIS A 156 21.49 -3.04 1.96
C HIS A 156 21.07 -2.70 3.40
N GLY A 157 20.40 -3.63 4.10
CA GLY A 157 19.98 -3.43 5.50
C GLY A 157 18.87 -2.40 5.69
N LEU A 158 18.02 -2.20 4.68
CA LEU A 158 16.81 -1.38 4.80
C LEU A 158 15.72 -2.17 5.52
N LEU A 159 14.88 -1.45 6.26
CA LEU A 159 13.61 -2.00 6.74
C LEU A 159 12.63 -2.10 5.56
N SER A 160 12.14 -3.30 5.29
CA SER A 160 11.23 -3.55 4.16
C SER A 160 9.79 -3.72 4.63
N VAL A 161 8.86 -3.03 3.97
CA VAL A 161 7.42 -3.13 4.17
C VAL A 161 6.78 -3.67 2.89
N LEU A 162 6.10 -4.78 2.97
CA LEU A 162 5.31 -5.35 1.88
C LEU A 162 3.83 -5.26 2.20
N ASN A 163 3.09 -4.53 1.40
CA ASN A 163 1.64 -4.60 1.35
C ASN A 163 1.24 -5.69 0.33
N PRO A 164 0.78 -6.89 0.75
CA PRO A 164 0.51 -8.00 -0.16
C PRO A 164 -0.82 -7.81 -0.89
N ALA A 165 -1.01 -6.68 -1.52
CA ALA A 165 -2.24 -6.20 -2.15
C ALA A 165 -2.05 -5.88 -3.64
N PRO A 166 -2.91 -6.43 -4.53
CA PRO A 166 -3.69 -7.64 -4.31
C PRO A 166 -2.77 -8.84 -4.10
N VAL A 167 -3.23 -9.89 -3.41
CA VAL A 167 -2.41 -11.12 -3.27
C VAL A 167 -2.15 -11.69 -4.65
N HIS A 168 -0.88 -11.68 -5.07
CA HIS A 168 -0.53 -12.10 -6.41
C HIS A 168 -0.69 -13.61 -6.57
N ALA A 169 -1.28 -14.07 -7.71
CA ALA A 169 -1.58 -15.47 -7.94
C ALA A 169 -0.35 -16.40 -7.79
N ASN A 170 0.83 -15.92 -8.19
CA ASN A 170 2.08 -16.70 -8.19
C ASN A 170 2.99 -16.40 -6.97
N VAL A 171 2.53 -15.61 -5.98
CA VAL A 171 3.34 -15.38 -4.78
C VAL A 171 3.54 -16.67 -4.01
N ASP A 172 4.73 -16.88 -3.48
CA ASP A 172 5.08 -17.99 -2.61
C ASP A 172 5.41 -17.54 -1.18
N ALA A 173 5.50 -18.50 -0.27
CA ALA A 173 5.82 -18.20 1.12
C ALA A 173 7.24 -17.65 1.29
N ALA A 174 8.17 -17.94 0.39
CA ALA A 174 9.54 -17.44 0.44
C ALA A 174 9.58 -15.93 0.13
N ALA A 175 8.76 -15.47 -0.83
CA ALA A 175 8.64 -14.04 -1.14
C ALA A 175 8.07 -13.25 0.06
N LEU A 176 7.06 -13.78 0.77
CA LEU A 176 6.51 -13.14 1.97
C LEU A 176 7.56 -12.99 3.08
N ARG A 177 8.41 -14.00 3.28
CA ARG A 177 9.47 -14.00 4.30
C ARG A 177 10.67 -13.10 3.97
N LEU A 178 10.70 -12.47 2.79
CA LEU A 178 11.70 -11.45 2.49
C LEU A 178 11.42 -10.13 3.19
N ALA A 179 10.16 -9.82 3.44
CA ALA A 179 9.75 -8.57 4.08
C ALA A 179 9.91 -8.62 5.61
N ASP A 180 10.37 -7.49 6.18
CA ASP A 180 10.46 -7.32 7.63
C ASP A 180 9.07 -7.01 8.23
N VAL A 181 8.21 -6.34 7.46
CA VAL A 181 6.84 -6.00 7.85
C VAL A 181 5.88 -6.33 6.72
N LEU A 182 4.84 -7.11 7.02
CA LEU A 182 3.71 -7.38 6.13
C LEU A 182 2.47 -6.61 6.59
N THR A 183 1.74 -5.99 5.65
CA THR A 183 0.55 -5.17 5.96
C THR A 183 -0.69 -5.62 5.16
N PRO A 184 -1.19 -6.85 5.35
CA PRO A 184 -2.43 -7.30 4.71
C PRO A 184 -3.67 -6.65 5.37
N ASN A 185 -4.77 -6.56 4.61
CA ASN A 185 -6.11 -6.42 5.18
C ASN A 185 -6.70 -7.79 5.56
N GLU A 186 -7.95 -7.82 6.09
CA GLU A 186 -8.61 -9.04 6.50
C GLU A 186 -8.73 -10.07 5.36
N GLY A 187 -9.11 -9.61 4.15
CA GLY A 187 -9.26 -10.48 2.99
C GLY A 187 -7.94 -11.06 2.51
N GLU A 188 -6.92 -10.23 2.41
CA GLU A 188 -5.56 -10.63 2.02
C GLU A 188 -4.95 -11.58 3.06
N PHE A 189 -5.13 -11.32 4.35
CA PHE A 189 -4.68 -12.22 5.42
C PHE A 189 -5.38 -13.58 5.34
N ALA A 190 -6.71 -13.60 5.14
CA ALA A 190 -7.47 -14.84 4.98
C ALA A 190 -7.00 -15.66 3.79
N GLU A 191 -6.71 -14.99 2.66
CA GLU A 191 -6.16 -15.65 1.48
C GLU A 191 -4.77 -16.24 1.72
N LEU A 192 -3.87 -15.47 2.33
CA LEU A 192 -2.53 -15.94 2.70
C LEU A 192 -2.58 -17.11 3.67
N ALA A 193 -3.45 -17.05 4.69
CA ALA A 193 -3.66 -18.12 5.64
C ALA A 193 -4.17 -19.41 4.97
N THR A 194 -5.10 -19.29 4.03
CA THR A 194 -5.62 -20.43 3.25
C THR A 194 -4.51 -21.04 2.39
N ARG A 195 -3.74 -20.21 1.69
CA ARG A 195 -2.72 -20.70 0.73
C ARG A 195 -1.49 -21.30 1.39
N PHE A 196 -1.03 -20.74 2.51
CA PHE A 196 0.27 -21.07 3.08
C PHE A 196 0.23 -21.71 4.46
N ALA A 197 -0.90 -21.63 5.18
CA ALA A 197 -1.10 -22.30 6.46
C ALA A 197 -2.24 -23.33 6.45
N GLY A 198 -2.96 -23.47 5.34
CA GLY A 198 -4.09 -24.42 5.24
C GLY A 198 -5.28 -24.04 6.13
N GLN A 199 -5.37 -22.79 6.56
CA GLN A 199 -6.42 -22.29 7.46
C GLN A 199 -7.45 -21.48 6.67
N HIS A 200 -8.67 -22.02 6.55
CA HIS A 200 -9.78 -21.36 5.86
C HIS A 200 -10.54 -20.45 6.83
N LEU A 201 -10.27 -19.15 6.75
CA LEU A 201 -10.92 -18.13 7.56
C LEU A 201 -11.78 -17.22 6.67
N ALA A 202 -12.97 -16.88 7.13
CA ALA A 202 -13.73 -15.79 6.52
C ALA A 202 -13.07 -14.44 6.93
N ALA A 203 -12.99 -13.50 6.00
CA ALA A 203 -12.37 -12.20 6.26
C ALA A 203 -13.02 -11.50 7.46
N GLU A 204 -14.36 -11.57 7.57
CA GLU A 204 -15.14 -10.96 8.64
C GLU A 204 -14.83 -11.55 10.03
N ALA A 205 -14.38 -12.81 10.08
CA ALA A 205 -14.04 -13.48 11.33
C ALA A 205 -12.70 -12.99 11.91
N ILE A 206 -11.77 -12.50 11.08
CA ILE A 206 -10.42 -12.10 11.50
C ILE A 206 -10.49 -10.99 12.53
N ALA A 207 -11.32 -9.98 12.32
CA ALA A 207 -11.42 -8.84 13.22
C ALA A 207 -11.93 -9.20 14.62
N VAL A 208 -12.60 -10.35 14.79
CA VAL A 208 -13.17 -10.83 16.07
C VAL A 208 -12.48 -12.09 16.59
N SER A 209 -11.49 -12.63 15.89
CA SER A 209 -10.68 -13.77 16.35
C SER A 209 -9.88 -13.39 17.60
N ASP A 210 -9.55 -14.38 18.42
CA ASP A 210 -8.69 -14.14 19.56
C ASP A 210 -7.24 -13.84 19.14
N ASP A 211 -6.57 -13.03 19.96
CA ASP A 211 -5.26 -12.48 19.60
C ASP A 211 -4.16 -13.55 19.57
N ALA A 212 -4.25 -14.59 20.40
CA ALA A 212 -3.26 -15.66 20.42
C ALA A 212 -3.33 -16.49 19.15
N SER A 213 -4.54 -16.88 18.72
CA SER A 213 -4.75 -17.62 17.47
C SER A 213 -4.30 -16.81 16.26
N LEU A 214 -4.56 -15.51 16.20
CA LEU A 214 -4.06 -14.65 15.14
C LEU A 214 -2.54 -14.54 15.14
N HIS A 215 -1.95 -14.43 16.33
CA HIS A 215 -0.49 -14.40 16.47
C HIS A 215 0.13 -15.69 15.95
N ASP A 216 -0.33 -16.85 16.41
CA ASP A 216 0.18 -18.15 16.00
C ASP A 216 0.07 -18.36 14.49
N LEU A 217 -1.04 -17.90 13.88
CA LEU A 217 -1.24 -17.99 12.44
C LEU A 217 -0.30 -17.03 11.68
N ALA A 218 -0.12 -15.81 12.15
CA ALA A 218 0.81 -14.86 11.55
C ALA A 218 2.25 -15.38 11.57
N ARG A 219 2.65 -16.11 12.64
CA ARG A 219 4.00 -16.73 12.76
C ARG A 219 4.22 -17.86 11.75
N GLN A 220 3.17 -18.51 11.26
CA GLN A 220 3.30 -19.50 10.19
C GLN A 220 3.57 -18.85 8.82
N LEU A 221 3.15 -17.61 8.61
CA LEU A 221 3.25 -16.89 7.34
C LEU A 221 4.56 -16.11 7.19
N THR A 222 5.08 -15.55 8.27
CA THR A 222 6.30 -14.72 8.23
C THR A 222 7.10 -14.78 9.53
N ASP A 223 8.41 -14.58 9.42
CA ASP A 223 9.31 -14.41 10.54
C ASP A 223 9.39 -12.93 10.99
N GLY A 224 8.98 -12.00 10.12
CA GLY A 224 8.89 -10.57 10.38
C GLY A 224 7.65 -10.15 11.16
N SER A 225 7.37 -8.87 11.22
CA SER A 225 6.14 -8.34 11.82
C SER A 225 4.96 -8.43 10.84
N MET A 226 3.78 -8.78 11.35
CA MET A 226 2.52 -8.77 10.61
C MET A 226 1.61 -7.69 11.20
N VAL A 227 1.09 -6.81 10.37
CA VAL A 227 0.13 -5.76 10.74
C VAL A 227 -1.13 -5.96 9.91
N ILE A 228 -2.13 -6.62 10.49
CA ILE A 228 -3.41 -6.85 9.81
C ILE A 228 -4.29 -5.63 9.99
N THR A 229 -4.61 -4.91 8.91
CA THR A 229 -5.54 -3.77 8.97
C THR A 229 -6.99 -4.29 9.05
N LEU A 230 -7.78 -3.71 9.99
CA LEU A 230 -9.12 -4.18 10.38
C LEU A 230 -10.18 -3.08 10.17
N GLY A 231 -9.96 -2.23 9.16
CA GLY A 231 -10.85 -1.12 8.83
C GLY A 231 -11.14 -0.23 10.04
N ALA A 232 -12.40 0.01 10.35
CA ALA A 232 -12.83 0.84 11.47
C ALA A 232 -12.42 0.30 12.86
N ARG A 233 -11.90 -0.92 12.95
CA ARG A 233 -11.38 -1.51 14.20
C ARG A 233 -9.89 -1.26 14.42
N GLY A 234 -9.19 -0.62 13.48
CA GLY A 234 -7.77 -0.31 13.55
C GLY A 234 -6.89 -1.41 12.97
N CYS A 235 -5.96 -1.96 13.73
CA CYS A 235 -5.12 -3.07 13.27
C CYS A 235 -4.75 -4.04 14.39
N PHE A 236 -4.41 -5.27 14.01
CA PHE A 236 -3.78 -6.27 14.83
C PHE A 236 -2.30 -6.38 14.45
N VAL A 237 -1.43 -6.40 15.45
CA VAL A 237 0.01 -6.49 15.31
C VAL A 237 0.51 -7.81 15.87
N SER A 238 1.37 -8.49 15.14
CA SER A 238 2.05 -9.70 15.56
C SER A 238 3.51 -9.60 15.17
N HIS A 239 4.41 -9.55 16.15
CA HIS A 239 5.85 -9.50 15.93
C HIS A 239 6.47 -10.89 15.83
N GLY A 240 7.52 -11.00 15.02
CA GLY A 240 8.47 -12.08 15.05
C GLY A 240 9.47 -11.93 16.21
N THR A 241 10.72 -12.28 15.95
CA THR A 241 11.80 -12.16 16.92
C THR A 241 12.11 -10.69 17.23
N ASP A 242 12.16 -9.84 16.20
CA ASP A 242 12.32 -8.40 16.36
C ASP A 242 10.95 -7.75 16.62
N ARG A 243 10.84 -7.05 17.73
CA ARG A 243 9.64 -6.29 18.13
C ARG A 243 9.74 -4.81 17.81
N HIS A 244 10.81 -4.38 17.17
CA HIS A 244 11.04 -2.98 16.80
C HIS A 244 10.81 -1.99 17.95
N GLY A 245 11.23 -2.40 19.18
CA GLY A 245 11.08 -1.60 20.39
C GLY A 245 9.76 -1.75 21.15
N ASP A 246 8.81 -2.52 20.66
CA ASP A 246 7.55 -2.79 21.35
C ASP A 246 7.75 -3.82 22.49
N ALA A 247 7.02 -3.64 23.60
CA ALA A 247 7.09 -4.55 24.74
C ALA A 247 6.34 -5.87 24.51
N ALA A 248 5.17 -5.81 23.87
CA ALA A 248 4.31 -6.97 23.61
C ALA A 248 4.67 -7.65 22.28
N ALA A 249 4.52 -8.99 22.24
CA ALA A 249 4.70 -9.76 21.01
C ALA A 249 3.51 -9.59 20.04
N HIS A 250 2.33 -9.32 20.54
CA HIS A 250 1.13 -9.02 19.76
C HIS A 250 0.18 -8.12 20.56
N TYR A 251 -0.61 -7.33 19.83
CA TYR A 251 -1.61 -6.41 20.40
C TYR A 251 -2.55 -5.88 19.33
N ARG A 252 -3.66 -5.27 19.78
CA ARG A 252 -4.55 -4.48 18.91
C ARG A 252 -4.34 -3.00 19.14
N LEU A 253 -4.39 -2.25 18.04
CA LEU A 253 -4.37 -0.80 18.05
C LEU A 253 -5.69 -0.29 17.46
N PRO A 254 -6.52 0.46 18.22
CA PRO A 254 -7.81 0.94 17.72
C PRO A 254 -7.64 1.99 16.62
N ALA A 255 -8.61 2.07 15.70
CA ALA A 255 -8.64 3.13 14.70
C ALA A 255 -8.88 4.50 15.35
N ALA A 256 -8.35 5.56 14.73
CA ALA A 256 -8.71 6.91 15.11
C ALA A 256 -10.17 7.20 14.74
N ALA A 257 -10.89 7.91 15.63
CA ALA A 257 -12.30 8.23 15.42
C ALA A 257 -12.47 9.31 14.35
N VAL A 258 -13.18 8.97 13.27
CA VAL A 258 -13.51 9.85 12.14
C VAL A 258 -14.90 9.53 11.60
N THR A 259 -15.43 10.39 10.74
CA THR A 259 -16.64 10.10 9.95
C THR A 259 -16.21 9.75 8.52
N ALA A 260 -16.11 8.46 8.22
CA ALA A 260 -15.70 7.99 6.91
C ALA A 260 -16.76 8.32 5.83
N ILE A 261 -16.29 8.81 4.70
CA ILE A 261 -17.08 9.11 3.49
C ILE A 261 -16.69 8.14 2.36
N ASP A 262 -15.40 7.84 2.24
CA ASP A 262 -14.85 6.98 1.19
C ASP A 262 -13.62 6.25 1.74
N THR A 263 -13.66 4.93 1.76
CA THR A 263 -12.55 4.10 2.27
C THR A 263 -11.53 3.73 1.20
N THR A 264 -11.69 4.24 -0.03
CA THR A 264 -10.74 4.03 -1.13
C THR A 264 -9.34 4.50 -0.70
N ALA A 265 -8.35 3.71 -0.99
CA ALA A 265 -6.93 3.97 -0.68
C ALA A 265 -6.60 4.20 0.82
N ALA A 266 -7.50 3.86 1.77
CA ALA A 266 -7.18 3.94 3.20
C ALA A 266 -6.00 3.03 3.59
N GLY A 267 -5.90 1.83 2.99
CA GLY A 267 -4.76 0.93 3.13
C GLY A 267 -3.47 1.53 2.56
N ASP A 268 -3.55 2.24 1.43
CA ASP A 268 -2.39 2.93 0.84
C ASP A 268 -1.94 4.10 1.72
N ALA A 269 -2.89 4.87 2.26
CA ALA A 269 -2.61 5.93 3.23
C ALA A 269 -1.91 5.37 4.47
N PHE A 270 -2.38 4.23 4.99
CA PHE A 270 -1.74 3.53 6.10
C PHE A 270 -0.31 3.10 5.79
N CYS A 271 -0.09 2.39 4.67
CA CYS A 271 1.22 1.85 4.32
C CYS A 271 2.25 2.96 4.04
N GLY A 272 1.87 3.99 3.27
CA GLY A 272 2.76 5.13 2.99
C GLY A 272 3.09 5.92 4.25
N ALA A 273 2.11 6.16 5.13
CA ALA A 273 2.33 6.84 6.40
C ALA A 273 3.16 6.00 7.38
N LEU A 274 2.99 4.67 7.40
CA LEU A 274 3.81 3.77 8.19
C LEU A 274 5.27 3.86 7.77
N ALA A 275 5.55 3.74 6.46
CA ALA A 275 6.92 3.86 5.93
C ALA A 275 7.58 5.20 6.30
N ALA A 276 6.82 6.30 6.20
CA ALA A 276 7.31 7.62 6.60
C ALA A 276 7.53 7.73 8.12
N ALA A 277 6.61 7.21 8.93
CA ALA A 277 6.71 7.25 10.39
C ALA A 277 7.88 6.41 10.92
N LEU A 278 8.19 5.28 10.30
CA LEU A 278 9.37 4.47 10.61
C LEU A 278 10.70 5.24 10.42
N VAL A 279 10.70 6.22 9.53
CA VAL A 279 11.84 7.15 9.35
C VAL A 279 11.79 8.30 10.37
N ARG A 280 10.65 8.98 10.50
CA ARG A 280 10.52 10.20 11.32
C ARG A 280 10.54 9.94 12.82
N LEU A 281 9.99 8.81 13.24
CA LEU A 281 9.91 8.38 14.64
C LEU A 281 10.98 7.32 14.97
N ALA A 282 12.06 7.29 14.22
CA ALA A 282 13.14 6.32 14.44
C ALA A 282 13.67 6.40 15.87
N GLY A 283 13.80 5.24 16.51
CA GLY A 283 14.17 5.13 17.93
C GLY A 283 13.00 5.14 18.89
N GLN A 284 11.77 5.43 18.41
CA GLN A 284 10.56 5.17 19.18
C GLN A 284 10.06 3.74 18.95
N PRO A 285 9.25 3.18 19.86
CA PRO A 285 8.62 1.87 19.65
C PRO A 285 7.73 1.85 18.41
N PHE A 286 7.59 0.68 17.79
CA PHE A 286 6.86 0.49 16.54
C PHE A 286 5.40 0.95 16.60
N HIS A 287 4.75 0.75 17.75
CA HIS A 287 3.36 1.19 17.95
C HIS A 287 3.17 2.71 17.76
N ALA A 288 4.20 3.55 17.94
CA ALA A 288 4.10 4.98 17.68
C ALA A 288 3.96 5.25 16.17
N ALA A 289 4.74 4.55 15.32
CA ALA A 289 4.60 4.64 13.88
C ALA A 289 3.23 4.13 13.40
N LEU A 290 2.74 3.04 13.98
CA LEU A 290 1.40 2.50 13.67
C LEU A 290 0.27 3.43 14.11
N THR A 291 0.40 4.06 15.27
CA THR A 291 -0.58 5.06 15.75
C THR A 291 -0.70 6.21 14.75
N HIS A 292 0.43 6.72 14.27
CA HIS A 292 0.44 7.77 13.25
C HIS A 292 -0.18 7.27 11.94
N ALA A 293 0.20 6.08 11.45
CA ALA A 293 -0.35 5.49 10.23
C ALA A 293 -1.89 5.30 10.30
N ASN A 294 -2.41 4.83 11.43
CA ASN A 294 -3.85 4.73 11.67
C ASN A 294 -4.57 6.08 11.58
N ARG A 295 -3.98 7.14 12.14
CA ARG A 295 -4.53 8.50 12.08
C ARG A 295 -4.58 9.03 10.66
N VAL A 296 -3.51 8.82 9.88
CA VAL A 296 -3.44 9.20 8.46
C VAL A 296 -4.50 8.45 7.66
N ALA A 297 -4.57 7.13 7.81
CA ALA A 297 -5.57 6.30 7.14
C ALA A 297 -7.00 6.74 7.47
N ALA A 298 -7.29 6.97 8.74
CA ALA A 298 -8.60 7.46 9.17
C ALA A 298 -8.96 8.80 8.53
N MET A 299 -8.06 9.79 8.56
CA MET A 299 -8.31 11.10 7.94
C MET A 299 -8.49 11.01 6.42
N ALA A 300 -7.79 10.10 5.74
CA ALA A 300 -7.94 9.91 4.30
C ALA A 300 -9.37 9.50 3.93
N THR A 301 -10.05 8.73 4.80
CA THR A 301 -11.43 8.27 4.54
C THR A 301 -12.49 9.38 4.62
N GLU A 302 -12.17 10.56 5.12
CA GLU A 302 -13.13 11.68 5.25
C GLU A 302 -13.35 12.45 3.94
N ARG A 303 -12.64 12.07 2.87
CA ARG A 303 -12.73 12.69 1.54
C ARG A 303 -12.77 11.62 0.46
N ARG A 304 -13.42 11.94 -0.66
CA ARG A 304 -13.45 11.06 -1.82
C ARG A 304 -12.16 11.17 -2.63
N GLY A 305 -11.60 10.04 -3.00
CA GLY A 305 -10.43 9.93 -3.87
C GLY A 305 -9.33 9.01 -3.33
N ALA A 306 -8.22 8.92 -4.04
CA ALA A 306 -7.07 8.10 -3.68
C ALA A 306 -5.85 8.98 -3.34
N ALA A 307 -4.86 9.10 -4.22
CA ALA A 307 -3.66 9.91 -3.96
C ALA A 307 -3.97 11.37 -3.57
N SER A 308 -5.03 11.95 -4.14
CA SER A 308 -5.39 13.36 -3.93
C SER A 308 -5.79 13.70 -2.49
N VAL A 309 -6.31 12.73 -1.73
CA VAL A 309 -6.86 12.95 -0.38
C VAL A 309 -5.88 12.59 0.75
N MET A 310 -4.68 12.14 0.43
CA MET A 310 -3.66 11.79 1.43
C MET A 310 -3.38 12.97 2.35
N PRO A 311 -3.54 12.84 3.70
CA PRO A 311 -3.30 13.92 4.66
C PRO A 311 -1.81 14.30 4.70
N ARG A 312 -1.53 15.55 5.14
CA ARG A 312 -0.17 15.99 5.44
C ARG A 312 0.16 15.76 6.90
N TRP A 313 1.42 15.60 7.20
CA TRP A 313 1.92 15.39 8.58
C TRP A 313 1.36 16.43 9.56
N ASP A 314 1.46 17.71 9.21
CA ASP A 314 1.04 18.80 10.10
C ASP A 314 -0.47 18.81 10.34
N ASP A 315 -1.29 18.40 9.35
CA ASP A 315 -2.74 18.27 9.50
C ASP A 315 -3.10 17.17 10.50
N VAL A 316 -2.35 16.05 10.45
CA VAL A 316 -2.54 14.92 11.39
C VAL A 316 -2.15 15.33 12.82
N LEU A 317 -1.02 16.03 12.97
CA LEU A 317 -0.60 16.52 14.29
C LEU A 317 -1.56 17.57 14.84
N ALA A 318 -2.04 18.48 14.00
CA ALA A 318 -3.00 19.51 14.42
C ALA A 318 -4.30 18.90 14.95
N ARG A 319 -4.72 17.75 14.39
CA ARG A 319 -5.96 17.10 14.78
C ARG A 319 -5.82 16.16 15.99
N PHE A 320 -4.75 15.37 16.02
CA PHE A 320 -4.60 14.27 16.99
C PHE A 320 -3.48 14.47 18.01
N GLY A 321 -2.67 15.52 17.86
CA GLY A 321 -1.45 15.69 18.66
C GLY A 321 -0.31 14.76 18.22
N ASN A 322 0.79 14.77 18.97
CA ASN A 322 1.93 13.88 18.74
C ASN A 322 1.51 12.39 18.91
N ALA A 323 2.22 11.50 18.22
CA ALA A 323 2.02 10.06 18.31
C ALA A 323 2.49 9.50 19.65
#